data_815adfde28fa6b0ed6ea8995725f2541
#
_entry.id   815adfde28fa6b0ed6ea8995725f2541
#
_cell.length_a   1.000
_cell.length_b   1.000
_cell.length_c   1.000
_cell.angle_alpha   90.00
_cell.angle_beta   90.00
_cell.angle_gamma   90.00
#
_symmetry.space_group_name_H-M   'P 1'
#
loop_
_entity.id
_entity.type
_entity.pdbx_description
1 polymer ?
#
loop_
_entity_poly.entity_id
_entity_poly.type
_entity_poly.pdbx_seq_one_letter_code
_entity_poly.pdbx_strand_id
1 'polypeptide(L)'
;DFSHSPADLPRLVAPVRDGAADLALGSRWAPGGGTRGWPLRRQLLSRGGSLYARTILGVAVSDLTGGFKCFSRRALHAVDLEGVRSNGYSFQIELTYRAIRAGMRVVEVPIVFSERTLGQSKMSGAIVREALGMVWRLRFDQRPAQAEPQPELLRVAGGEEETL
;
A
#
# COMPACT_ATOMS: atom_id res chain seq x y z
N ASP A 1 -13.09 -11.09 -4.23
CA ASP A 1 -12.54 -12.30 -4.85
C ASP A 1 -11.91 -13.29 -3.85
N PHE A 2 -11.90 -12.96 -2.58
CA PHE A 2 -11.31 -13.77 -1.48
C PHE A 2 -9.88 -14.27 -1.72
N SER A 3 -9.11 -13.62 -2.58
CA SER A 3 -7.69 -13.94 -2.78
C SER A 3 -6.85 -13.65 -1.53
N HIS A 4 -7.33 -12.72 -0.69
CA HIS A 4 -6.83 -12.48 0.65
C HIS A 4 -7.79 -13.11 1.66
N SER A 5 -7.25 -13.82 2.65
CA SER A 5 -8.06 -14.43 3.70
C SER A 5 -8.70 -13.35 4.58
N PRO A 6 -10.03 -13.38 4.81
CA PRO A 6 -10.66 -12.51 5.81
C PRO A 6 -10.06 -12.67 7.21
N ALA A 7 -9.52 -13.84 7.53
CA ALA A 7 -8.85 -14.11 8.80
C ALA A 7 -7.56 -13.28 9.02
N ASP A 8 -6.99 -12.71 7.95
CA ASP A 8 -5.82 -11.83 8.05
C ASP A 8 -6.22 -10.38 8.39
N LEU A 9 -7.50 -9.99 8.27
CA LEU A 9 -7.96 -8.62 8.57
C LEU A 9 -7.62 -8.15 9.99
N PRO A 10 -7.88 -8.94 11.05
CA PRO A 10 -7.53 -8.50 12.41
C PRO A 10 -6.02 -8.24 12.57
N ARG A 11 -5.18 -9.09 11.95
CA ARG A 11 -3.72 -8.96 11.99
C ARG A 11 -3.23 -7.74 11.23
N LEU A 12 -3.92 -7.38 10.13
CA LEU A 12 -3.60 -6.20 9.33
C LEU A 12 -4.03 -4.91 10.04
N VAL A 13 -5.18 -4.92 10.70
CA VAL A 13 -5.75 -3.74 11.37
C VAL A 13 -5.07 -3.46 12.71
N ALA A 14 -4.68 -4.48 13.46
CA ALA A 14 -4.14 -4.35 14.81
C ALA A 14 -2.97 -3.34 14.92
N PRO A 15 -1.92 -3.37 14.08
CA PRO A 15 -0.81 -2.43 14.21
C PRO A 15 -1.24 -0.96 14.05
N VAL A 16 -2.26 -0.70 13.23
CA VAL A 16 -2.77 0.65 12.99
C VAL A 16 -3.69 1.09 14.13
N ARG A 17 -4.61 0.22 14.55
CA ARG A 17 -5.53 0.47 15.66
C ARG A 17 -4.77 0.75 16.97
N ASP A 18 -3.72 -0.02 17.24
CA ASP A 18 -2.93 0.06 18.47
C ASP A 18 -1.86 1.18 18.40
N GLY A 19 -1.85 1.96 17.31
CA GLY A 19 -0.94 3.08 17.14
C GLY A 19 0.53 2.70 16.90
N ALA A 20 0.82 1.43 16.63
CA ALA A 20 2.18 0.96 16.35
C ALA A 20 2.64 1.32 14.93
N ALA A 21 1.71 1.43 13.96
CA ALA A 21 1.97 1.80 12.59
C ALA A 21 0.94 2.80 12.06
N ASP A 22 1.31 3.52 11.02
CA ASP A 22 0.41 4.42 10.29
C ASP A 22 -0.11 3.76 9.00
N LEU A 23 0.65 2.76 8.48
CA LEU A 23 0.29 1.92 7.35
C LEU A 23 0.70 0.48 7.64
N ALA A 24 -0.24 -0.45 7.61
CA ALA A 24 0.02 -1.88 7.58
C ALA A 24 -0.29 -2.44 6.18
N LEU A 25 0.63 -3.23 5.64
CA LEU A 25 0.43 -3.88 4.33
C LEU A 25 0.60 -5.39 4.44
N GLY A 26 -0.36 -6.11 3.86
CA GLY A 26 -0.30 -7.56 3.72
C GLY A 26 0.76 -7.91 2.67
N SER A 27 1.84 -8.55 3.11
CA SER A 27 3.01 -8.84 2.30
C SER A 27 3.11 -10.33 1.99
N ARG A 28 3.19 -10.64 0.70
CA ARG A 28 3.46 -12.00 0.20
C ARG A 28 4.95 -12.34 0.29
N TRP A 29 5.80 -11.33 0.41
CA TRP A 29 7.26 -11.47 0.30
C TRP A 29 7.99 -11.21 1.61
N ALA A 30 7.30 -10.78 2.65
CA ALA A 30 7.84 -10.75 4.01
C ALA A 30 8.05 -12.20 4.53
N PRO A 31 8.97 -12.41 5.49
CA PRO A 31 9.16 -13.72 6.12
C PRO A 31 7.83 -14.27 6.68
N GLY A 32 7.48 -15.50 6.28
CA GLY A 32 6.20 -16.13 6.63
C GLY A 32 5.05 -15.82 5.66
N GLY A 33 5.24 -14.96 4.66
CA GLY A 33 4.29 -14.71 3.58
C GLY A 33 4.47 -15.65 2.40
N GLY A 34 3.51 -15.63 1.47
CA GLY A 34 3.60 -16.47 0.28
C GLY A 34 2.43 -16.34 -0.68
N THR A 35 2.47 -17.21 -1.71
CA THR A 35 1.39 -17.33 -2.69
C THR A 35 1.02 -18.81 -2.85
N ARG A 36 -0.27 -19.08 -3.04
CA ARG A 36 -0.80 -20.44 -3.29
C ARG A 36 -1.45 -20.48 -4.67
N GLY A 37 -1.11 -21.50 -5.47
CA GLY A 37 -1.67 -21.67 -6.81
C GLY A 37 -1.03 -20.83 -7.91
N TRP A 38 -0.10 -19.91 -7.61
CA TRP A 38 0.53 -19.07 -8.63
C TRP A 38 1.59 -19.83 -9.43
N PRO A 39 1.60 -19.70 -10.76
CA PRO A 39 2.69 -20.21 -11.57
C PRO A 39 4.01 -19.47 -11.24
N LEU A 40 5.14 -20.17 -11.33
CA LEU A 40 6.46 -19.64 -10.97
C LEU A 40 6.80 -18.32 -11.69
N ARG A 41 6.49 -18.22 -12.98
CA ARG A 41 6.71 -16.99 -13.77
C ARG A 41 6.01 -15.78 -13.16
N ARG A 42 4.80 -15.94 -12.61
CA ARG A 42 4.04 -14.86 -11.98
C ARG A 42 4.65 -14.47 -10.64
N GLN A 43 5.11 -15.45 -9.88
CA GLN A 43 5.83 -15.20 -8.62
C GLN A 43 7.12 -14.41 -8.88
N LEU A 44 7.92 -14.85 -9.86
CA LEU A 44 9.16 -14.17 -10.26
C LEU A 44 8.90 -12.74 -10.75
N LEU A 45 7.88 -12.53 -11.58
CA LEU A 45 7.52 -11.20 -12.06
C LEU A 45 7.07 -10.27 -10.93
N SER A 46 6.26 -10.77 -9.99
CA SER A 46 5.79 -9.99 -8.84
C SER A 46 6.90 -9.67 -7.87
N ARG A 47 7.78 -10.62 -7.55
CA ARG A 47 8.97 -10.40 -6.73
C ARG A 47 9.96 -9.45 -7.40
N GLY A 48 10.23 -9.67 -8.68
CA GLY A 48 11.10 -8.81 -9.48
C GLY A 48 10.59 -7.38 -9.57
N GLY A 49 9.30 -7.19 -9.77
CA GLY A 49 8.66 -5.87 -9.77
C GLY A 49 8.78 -5.16 -8.42
N SER A 50 8.54 -5.87 -7.31
CA SER A 50 8.74 -5.30 -5.98
C SER A 50 10.20 -5.00 -5.69
N LEU A 51 11.13 -5.89 -6.05
CA LEU A 51 12.58 -5.67 -5.89
C LEU A 51 13.04 -4.46 -6.71
N TYR A 52 12.63 -4.34 -7.96
CA TYR A 52 12.92 -3.20 -8.82
C TYR A 52 12.43 -1.89 -8.18
N ALA A 53 11.16 -1.84 -7.80
CA ALA A 53 10.56 -0.64 -7.22
C ALA A 53 11.26 -0.23 -5.92
N ARG A 54 11.48 -1.19 -5.00
CA ARG A 54 12.15 -0.90 -3.71
C ARG A 54 13.58 -0.40 -3.88
N THR A 55 14.32 -0.95 -4.84
CA THR A 55 15.72 -0.54 -5.11
C THR A 55 15.78 0.88 -5.63
N ILE A 56 14.95 1.24 -6.62
CA ILE A 56 14.94 2.58 -7.21
C ILE A 56 14.41 3.61 -6.21
N LEU A 57 13.33 3.28 -5.50
CA LEU A 57 12.72 4.19 -4.54
C LEU A 57 13.51 4.30 -3.22
N GLY A 58 14.43 3.37 -2.95
CA GLY A 58 15.22 3.35 -1.72
C GLY A 58 14.39 3.03 -0.49
N VAL A 59 13.42 2.11 -0.59
CA VAL A 59 12.53 1.75 0.53
C VAL A 59 12.71 0.30 0.95
N ALA A 60 12.49 0.01 2.26
CA ALA A 60 12.70 -1.31 2.85
C ALA A 60 11.45 -2.21 2.84
N VAL A 61 10.47 -1.95 1.96
CA VAL A 61 9.23 -2.73 1.85
C VAL A 61 9.42 -3.88 0.86
N SER A 62 9.08 -5.10 1.27
CA SER A 62 9.27 -6.31 0.46
C SER A 62 8.20 -6.48 -0.62
N ASP A 63 6.96 -6.06 -0.36
CA ASP A 63 5.82 -6.19 -1.29
C ASP A 63 5.14 -4.86 -1.58
N LEU A 64 5.71 -4.06 -2.48
CA LEU A 64 5.14 -2.78 -2.89
C LEU A 64 3.89 -2.91 -3.77
N THR A 65 3.69 -4.07 -4.40
CA THR A 65 2.61 -4.29 -5.38
C THR A 65 1.33 -4.85 -4.78
N GLY A 66 1.35 -5.21 -3.49
CA GLY A 66 0.20 -5.72 -2.77
C GLY A 66 -0.86 -4.64 -2.54
N GLY A 67 -2.15 -4.99 -2.73
CA GLY A 67 -3.29 -4.08 -2.51
C GLY A 67 -3.98 -4.24 -1.16
N PHE A 68 -3.60 -5.23 -0.35
CA PHE A 68 -4.20 -5.48 0.96
C PHE A 68 -3.53 -4.61 2.02
N LYS A 69 -4.13 -3.46 2.32
CA LYS A 69 -3.52 -2.41 3.15
C LYS A 69 -4.53 -1.83 4.13
N CYS A 70 -4.04 -1.43 5.29
CA CYS A 70 -4.76 -0.66 6.29
C CYS A 70 -4.00 0.65 6.53
N PHE A 71 -4.66 1.78 6.30
CA PHE A 71 -4.11 3.11 6.55
C PHE A 71 -4.76 3.70 7.80
N SER A 72 -3.97 4.37 8.62
CA SER A 72 -4.51 5.31 9.61
C SER A 72 -5.09 6.54 8.90
N ARG A 73 -5.98 7.27 9.58
CA ARG A 73 -6.48 8.56 9.07
C ARG A 73 -5.31 9.52 8.78
N ARG A 74 -4.33 9.58 9.66
CA ARG A 74 -3.12 10.39 9.50
C ARG A 74 -2.37 10.05 8.21
N ALA A 75 -2.16 8.76 7.93
CA ALA A 75 -1.49 8.33 6.72
C ALA A 75 -2.29 8.67 5.45
N LEU A 76 -3.62 8.54 5.46
CA LEU A 76 -4.46 8.91 4.32
C LEU A 76 -4.38 10.41 4.01
N HIS A 77 -4.38 11.26 5.02
CA HIS A 77 -4.21 12.71 4.82
C HIS A 77 -2.81 13.05 4.27
N ALA A 78 -1.77 12.40 4.81
CA ALA A 78 -0.39 12.65 4.40
C ALA A 78 -0.07 12.19 2.96
N VAL A 79 -0.81 11.21 2.44
CA VAL A 79 -0.57 10.64 1.08
C VAL A 79 -1.04 11.55 -0.04
N ASP A 80 -1.92 12.54 0.22
CA ASP A 80 -2.51 13.40 -0.82
C ASP A 80 -3.15 12.57 -1.95
N LEU A 81 -4.31 11.97 -1.63
CA LEU A 81 -5.01 11.06 -2.57
C LEU A 81 -5.41 11.75 -3.88
N GLU A 82 -5.71 13.05 -3.84
CA GLU A 82 -6.07 13.84 -5.04
C GLU A 82 -4.88 14.02 -5.99
N GLY A 83 -3.68 14.05 -5.45
CA GLY A 83 -2.43 14.13 -6.21
C GLY A 83 -1.96 12.80 -6.79
N VAL A 84 -2.62 11.68 -6.49
CA VAL A 84 -2.25 10.35 -7.02
C VAL A 84 -2.65 10.27 -8.50
N ARG A 85 -1.68 9.94 -9.37
CA ARG A 85 -1.89 9.88 -10.82
C ARG A 85 -1.78 8.48 -11.42
N SER A 86 -1.38 7.51 -10.61
CA SER A 86 -1.15 6.14 -11.05
C SER A 86 -2.43 5.30 -10.98
N ASN A 87 -2.51 4.28 -11.82
CA ASN A 87 -3.60 3.32 -11.86
C ASN A 87 -3.09 1.89 -11.60
N GLY A 88 -3.98 0.99 -11.18
CA GLY A 88 -3.68 -0.44 -11.04
C GLY A 88 -2.54 -0.72 -10.05
N TYR A 89 -1.53 -1.48 -10.49
CA TYR A 89 -0.38 -1.85 -9.63
C TYR A 89 0.50 -0.65 -9.27
N SER A 90 0.63 0.30 -10.18
CA SER A 90 1.38 1.54 -9.98
C SER A 90 0.80 2.37 -8.86
N PHE A 91 -0.53 2.42 -8.74
CA PHE A 91 -1.25 3.06 -7.64
C PHE A 91 -0.81 2.51 -6.27
N GLN A 92 -0.65 1.18 -6.15
CA GLN A 92 -0.24 0.57 -4.89
C GLN A 92 1.18 0.95 -4.47
N ILE A 93 2.08 1.06 -5.44
CA ILE A 93 3.47 1.49 -5.22
C ILE A 93 3.49 2.97 -4.81
N GLU A 94 2.76 3.82 -5.53
CA GLU A 94 2.71 5.27 -5.28
C GLU A 94 2.18 5.57 -3.88
N LEU A 95 1.06 4.97 -3.46
CA LEU A 95 0.48 5.18 -2.13
C LEU A 95 1.47 4.82 -1.02
N THR A 96 2.11 3.66 -1.12
CA THR A 96 3.07 3.22 -0.10
C THR A 96 4.30 4.13 -0.07
N TYR A 97 4.82 4.51 -1.23
CA TYR A 97 5.97 5.40 -1.32
C TYR A 97 5.69 6.80 -0.76
N ARG A 98 4.52 7.37 -1.07
CA ARG A 98 4.10 8.66 -0.51
C ARG A 98 3.97 8.60 1.01
N ALA A 99 3.37 7.53 1.56
CA ALA A 99 3.29 7.34 3.00
C ALA A 99 4.69 7.30 3.65
N ILE A 100 5.63 6.54 3.08
CA ILE A 100 7.02 6.46 3.56
C ILE A 100 7.70 7.83 3.50
N ARG A 101 7.55 8.56 2.39
CA ARG A 101 8.12 9.92 2.24
C ARG A 101 7.54 10.93 3.21
N ALA A 102 6.29 10.76 3.59
CA ALA A 102 5.64 11.58 4.62
C ALA A 102 6.05 11.20 6.06
N GLY A 103 7.02 10.29 6.22
CA GLY A 103 7.50 9.86 7.54
C GLY A 103 6.54 8.93 8.28
N MET A 104 5.58 8.31 7.58
CA MET A 104 4.64 7.38 8.19
C MET A 104 5.33 6.05 8.54
N ARG A 105 4.98 5.49 9.69
CA ARG A 105 5.49 4.18 10.13
C ARG A 105 4.77 3.09 9.35
N VAL A 106 5.53 2.30 8.58
CA VAL A 106 5.03 1.24 7.73
C VAL A 106 5.44 -0.12 8.28
N VAL A 107 4.49 -1.04 8.40
CA VAL A 107 4.74 -2.44 8.79
C VAL A 107 4.23 -3.41 7.76
N GLU A 108 4.95 -4.52 7.56
CA GLU A 108 4.53 -5.62 6.72
C GLU A 108 3.95 -6.76 7.58
N VAL A 109 2.74 -7.17 7.25
CA VAL A 109 2.06 -8.32 7.86
C VAL A 109 2.14 -9.48 6.87
N PRO A 110 2.81 -10.59 7.18
CA PRO A 110 2.91 -11.72 6.26
C PRO A 110 1.53 -12.33 6.01
N ILE A 111 1.18 -12.49 4.74
CA ILE A 111 -0.07 -13.11 4.29
C ILE A 111 0.18 -14.16 3.22
N VAL A 112 -0.75 -15.10 3.08
CA VAL A 112 -0.76 -16.06 1.98
C VAL A 112 -1.84 -15.64 0.98
N PHE A 113 -1.41 -15.26 -0.22
CA PHE A 113 -2.31 -14.90 -1.31
C PHE A 113 -2.70 -16.16 -2.11
N SER A 114 -3.99 -16.44 -2.20
CA SER A 114 -4.50 -17.57 -2.99
C SER A 114 -4.88 -17.13 -4.42
N GLU A 115 -4.68 -18.03 -5.40
CA GLU A 115 -5.14 -17.77 -6.77
C GLU A 115 -6.66 -17.56 -6.79
N ARG A 116 -7.11 -16.63 -7.64
CA ARG A 116 -8.54 -16.37 -7.85
C ARG A 116 -9.17 -17.57 -8.51
N THR A 117 -10.31 -18.00 -7.99
CA THR A 117 -11.13 -19.05 -8.63
C THR A 117 -11.92 -18.51 -9.82
N LEU A 118 -12.18 -17.19 -9.86
CA LEU A 118 -12.91 -16.50 -10.91
C LEU A 118 -12.17 -15.22 -11.32
N GLY A 119 -12.07 -14.98 -12.64
CA GLY A 119 -11.49 -13.77 -13.21
C GLY A 119 -10.09 -13.98 -13.82
N GLN A 120 -9.76 -13.16 -14.83
CA GLN A 120 -8.44 -13.19 -15.48
C GLN A 120 -7.51 -12.14 -14.88
N SER A 121 -6.22 -12.46 -14.79
CA SER A 121 -5.19 -11.51 -14.42
C SER A 121 -5.03 -10.46 -15.53
N LYS A 122 -5.23 -9.18 -15.18
CA LYS A 122 -5.11 -8.04 -16.10
C LYS A 122 -3.66 -7.63 -16.38
N MET A 123 -2.67 -8.48 -16.08
CA MET A 123 -1.26 -8.14 -16.26
C MET A 123 -0.85 -8.27 -17.73
N SER A 124 -0.77 -7.15 -18.44
CA SER A 124 -0.21 -7.07 -19.80
C SER A 124 1.21 -6.48 -19.77
N GLY A 125 2.01 -6.76 -20.80
CA GLY A 125 3.34 -6.16 -20.95
C GLY A 125 3.33 -4.63 -21.00
N ALA A 126 2.24 -4.02 -21.45
CA ALA A 126 2.04 -2.57 -21.42
C ALA A 126 1.97 -2.04 -19.99
N ILE A 127 1.19 -2.70 -19.12
CA ILE A 127 1.07 -2.34 -17.70
C ILE A 127 2.42 -2.45 -16.99
N VAL A 128 3.21 -3.48 -17.29
CA VAL A 128 4.56 -3.63 -16.73
C VAL A 128 5.47 -2.48 -17.14
N ARG A 129 5.50 -2.12 -18.44
CA ARG A 129 6.34 -0.99 -18.92
C ARG A 129 5.93 0.34 -18.31
N GLU A 130 4.62 0.58 -18.20
CA GLU A 130 4.09 1.78 -17.53
C GLU A 130 4.55 1.86 -16.09
N ALA A 131 4.45 0.73 -15.33
CA ALA A 131 4.88 0.66 -13.95
C ALA A 131 6.39 0.93 -13.79
N LEU A 132 7.23 0.42 -14.71
CA LEU A 132 8.66 0.67 -14.70
C LEU A 132 8.99 2.17 -14.85
N GLY A 133 8.37 2.85 -15.82
CA GLY A 133 8.57 4.29 -16.01
C GLY A 133 8.02 5.14 -14.86
N MET A 134 6.90 4.72 -14.28
CA MET A 134 6.28 5.42 -13.16
C MET A 134 7.18 5.40 -11.90
N VAL A 135 7.87 4.29 -11.61
CA VAL A 135 8.78 4.21 -10.45
C VAL A 135 9.89 5.27 -10.54
N TRP A 136 10.44 5.53 -11.73
CA TRP A 136 11.41 6.61 -11.92
C TRP A 136 10.78 7.99 -11.75
N ARG A 137 9.58 8.21 -12.26
CA ARG A 137 8.85 9.48 -12.03
C ARG A 137 8.65 9.72 -10.54
N LEU A 138 8.25 8.72 -9.78
CA LEU A 138 8.09 8.83 -8.32
C LEU A 138 9.41 9.14 -7.61
N ARG A 139 10.52 8.52 -8.05
CA ARG A 139 11.84 8.76 -7.46
C ARG A 139 12.28 10.22 -7.59
N PHE A 140 11.97 10.85 -8.71
CA PHE A 140 12.34 12.23 -9.03
C PHE A 140 11.23 13.24 -8.74
N ASP A 141 10.04 12.80 -8.32
CA ASP A 141 8.95 13.69 -7.91
C ASP A 141 9.35 14.38 -6.59
N GLN A 142 9.67 15.68 -6.69
CA GLN A 142 10.09 16.51 -5.57
C GLN A 142 8.91 17.16 -4.83
N ARG A 143 7.66 16.77 -5.14
CA ARG A 143 6.53 17.32 -4.40
C ARG A 143 6.71 17.07 -2.91
N PRO A 144 6.59 18.12 -2.07
CA PRO A 144 6.65 17.93 -0.63
C PRO A 144 5.52 16.98 -0.20
N ALA A 145 5.83 16.05 0.70
CA ALA A 145 4.78 15.38 1.45
C ALA A 145 3.96 16.48 2.14
N GLN A 146 2.63 16.42 2.05
CA GLN A 146 1.81 17.41 2.74
C GLN A 146 2.14 17.39 4.24
N ALA A 147 2.44 18.55 4.79
CA ALA A 147 2.69 18.72 6.21
C ALA A 147 1.48 18.26 7.02
N GLU A 148 1.70 17.89 8.28
CA GLU A 148 0.71 17.41 9.23
C GLU A 148 -0.66 18.09 9.09
N PRO A 149 -1.77 17.32 9.20
CA PRO A 149 -3.10 17.91 9.23
C PRO A 149 -3.15 18.92 10.37
N GLN A 150 -3.50 20.14 10.03
CA GLN A 150 -3.69 21.20 11.04
C GLN A 150 -4.75 20.73 12.04
N PRO A 151 -4.50 20.88 13.35
CA PRO A 151 -5.41 20.38 14.40
C PRO A 151 -6.80 21.03 14.36
N GLU A 152 -6.99 22.05 13.54
CA GLU A 152 -8.25 22.79 13.41
C GLU A 152 -9.38 22.00 12.75
N LEU A 153 -9.08 21.03 11.86
CA LEU A 153 -10.10 20.19 11.22
C LEU A 153 -10.68 19.09 12.11
N LEU A 154 -10.07 18.83 13.28
CA LEU A 154 -10.59 17.86 14.25
C LEU A 154 -11.69 18.42 15.16
N ARG A 155 -11.94 19.74 15.16
CA ARG A 155 -12.95 20.40 16.02
C ARG A 155 -14.36 20.43 15.43
N VAL A 156 -14.56 20.13 14.16
CA VAL A 156 -15.88 20.30 13.48
C VAL A 156 -16.77 19.05 13.59
N ALA A 157 -16.27 17.93 14.06
CA ALA A 157 -17.05 16.67 14.16
C ALA A 157 -17.50 16.31 15.58
N GLY A 158 -17.41 17.20 16.55
CA GLY A 158 -17.75 16.91 17.94
C GLY A 158 -18.37 18.08 18.68
N GLY A 159 -19.53 18.56 18.24
CA GLY A 159 -20.17 19.62 18.98
C GLY A 159 -21.58 19.93 18.49
N GLU A 160 -22.52 19.11 18.86
CA GLU A 160 -23.89 19.52 19.19
C GLU A 160 -24.51 18.41 20.08
N GLU A 161 -24.13 18.40 21.37
CA GLU A 161 -25.04 17.89 22.37
C GLU A 161 -26.06 19.02 22.66
N GLU A 162 -27.22 18.88 22.08
CA GLU A 162 -28.42 19.64 22.46
C GLU A 162 -28.83 19.26 23.88
N THR A 163 -28.71 20.23 24.77
CA THR A 163 -29.33 20.21 26.09
C THR A 163 -30.82 20.45 25.94
N LEU A 164 -31.63 19.49 26.34
CA LEU A 164 -33.04 19.67 26.78
C LEU A 164 -33.19 18.95 28.11
#